data_3e10196b768241b6af30af6abe47f413
#
_entry.id   3e10196b768241b6af30af6abe47f413
#
_cell.length_a   1.000
_cell.length_b   1.000
_cell.length_c   1.000
_cell.angle_alpha   90.00
_cell.angle_beta   90.00
_cell.angle_gamma   90.00
#
_symmetry.space_group_name_H-M   'P 1'
#
loop_
_entity.id
_entity.type
_entity.pdbx_description
1 polymer ?
#
loop_
_entity_poly.entity_id
_entity_poly.type
_entity_poly.pdbx_seq_one_letter_code
_entity_poly.pdbx_strand_id
1 'polypeptide(L)'
;MEYTITLPNDHPRTTIRELLEQEWLVPRKVRHLLRTRKNVRVNGETALFHQEVAGGDQLTLLLEEADYTYQPVISGNKEKITVLFEDEHLIVVNKPAGIKTHPNQPNETDTLMNNLAAYLSPETRPYVVHRLDKETSGVILFAKNPLVLPILGRMLESKQIYRRYQATVWGQLDQNQTIRKKIGRDRHDRRKRVIDPRNGLSAVTHVEIAARNAQTTSIYCVLDTGRTHQIRVHLASIGHPIVGDPLYQKKTAPRLELHAYELYLTHPFSQESLQIKALPGLW
;
A
#
# COMPACT_ATOMS: atom_id res chain seq x y z
N MET A 1 -14.14 19.08 -5.90
CA MET A 1 -13.03 18.33 -6.55
C MET A 1 -13.60 17.66 -7.79
N GLU A 2 -12.96 17.83 -8.91
CA GLU A 2 -13.36 17.27 -10.20
C GLU A 2 -12.26 16.35 -10.72
N TYR A 3 -12.64 15.15 -11.16
CA TYR A 3 -11.72 14.15 -11.72
C TYR A 3 -12.24 13.69 -13.06
N THR A 4 -11.49 13.95 -14.11
CA THR A 4 -11.80 13.55 -15.48
C THR A 4 -10.89 12.42 -15.91
N ILE A 5 -11.48 11.28 -16.27
CA ILE A 5 -10.77 10.06 -16.62
C ILE A 5 -11.22 9.67 -18.03
N THR A 6 -10.26 9.55 -18.96
CA THR A 6 -10.52 9.03 -20.31
C THR A 6 -10.40 7.52 -20.28
N LEU A 7 -11.41 6.82 -20.77
CA LEU A 7 -11.37 5.37 -20.90
C LEU A 7 -10.36 4.95 -21.98
N PRO A 8 -9.57 3.88 -21.77
CA PRO A 8 -8.71 3.32 -22.81
C PRO A 8 -9.47 3.09 -24.11
N ASN A 9 -8.83 3.33 -25.27
CA ASN A 9 -9.51 3.26 -26.56
C ASN A 9 -10.10 1.89 -26.89
N ASP A 10 -9.54 0.83 -26.34
CA ASP A 10 -9.99 -0.57 -26.47
C ASP A 10 -10.95 -1.00 -25.36
N HIS A 11 -11.38 -0.07 -24.50
CA HIS A 11 -12.31 -0.38 -23.40
C HIS A 11 -13.66 -0.87 -23.96
N PRO A 12 -14.15 -2.05 -23.51
CA PRO A 12 -15.41 -2.58 -23.96
C PRO A 12 -16.58 -1.69 -23.53
N ARG A 13 -17.66 -1.73 -24.29
CA ARG A 13 -18.89 -1.02 -23.92
C ARG A 13 -19.47 -1.59 -22.63
N THR A 14 -19.72 -0.72 -21.66
CA THR A 14 -20.26 -1.09 -20.33
C THR A 14 -21.15 0.02 -19.79
N THR A 15 -21.97 -0.25 -18.79
CA THR A 15 -22.73 0.82 -18.11
C THR A 15 -21.85 1.58 -17.11
N ILE A 16 -22.15 2.87 -16.89
CA ILE A 16 -21.48 3.66 -15.84
C ILE A 16 -21.54 2.94 -14.47
N ARG A 17 -22.66 2.25 -14.19
CA ARG A 17 -22.80 1.46 -12.97
C ARG A 17 -21.76 0.35 -12.87
N GLU A 18 -21.63 -0.48 -13.88
CA GLU A 18 -20.70 -1.61 -13.93
C GLU A 18 -19.27 -1.12 -13.87
N LEU A 19 -18.92 -0.09 -14.65
CA LEU A 19 -17.62 0.55 -14.63
C LEU A 19 -17.23 0.99 -13.22
N LEU A 20 -18.09 1.79 -12.55
CA LEU A 20 -17.78 2.29 -11.21
C LEU A 20 -17.80 1.19 -10.14
N GLU A 21 -18.64 0.15 -10.28
CA GLU A 21 -18.81 -0.87 -9.25
C GLU A 21 -17.84 -2.03 -9.37
N GLN A 22 -17.67 -2.56 -10.57
CA GLN A 22 -16.97 -3.82 -10.82
C GLN A 22 -15.54 -3.57 -11.29
N GLU A 23 -15.33 -2.59 -12.17
CA GLU A 23 -14.01 -2.35 -12.75
C GLU A 23 -13.18 -1.40 -11.87
N TRP A 24 -13.71 -0.21 -11.59
CA TRP A 24 -13.01 0.79 -10.79
C TRP A 24 -13.13 0.55 -9.28
N LEU A 25 -13.96 -0.39 -8.85
CA LEU A 25 -14.18 -0.72 -7.44
C LEU A 25 -14.56 0.50 -6.57
N VAL A 26 -15.22 1.50 -7.12
CA VAL A 26 -15.65 2.69 -6.36
C VAL A 26 -16.60 2.27 -5.23
N PRO A 27 -16.35 2.66 -3.96
CA PRO A 27 -17.17 2.23 -2.84
C PRO A 27 -18.64 2.65 -2.94
N ARG A 28 -19.52 1.83 -2.38
CA ARG A 28 -20.99 2.07 -2.42
C ARG A 28 -21.38 3.47 -1.96
N LYS A 29 -20.75 4.00 -0.90
CA LYS A 29 -21.03 5.35 -0.38
C LYS A 29 -20.74 6.41 -1.44
N VAL A 30 -19.58 6.34 -2.09
CA VAL A 30 -19.18 7.30 -3.13
C VAL A 30 -20.12 7.21 -4.33
N ARG A 31 -20.41 5.99 -4.82
CA ARG A 31 -21.36 5.76 -5.92
C ARG A 31 -22.77 6.28 -5.58
N HIS A 32 -23.23 6.15 -4.34
CA HIS A 32 -24.51 6.68 -3.89
C HIS A 32 -24.54 8.20 -3.97
N LEU A 33 -23.50 8.89 -3.49
CA LEU A 33 -23.40 10.35 -3.56
C LEU A 33 -23.35 10.85 -5.01
N LEU A 34 -22.52 10.25 -5.85
CA LEU A 34 -22.42 10.58 -7.28
C LEU A 34 -23.79 10.44 -7.97
N ARG A 35 -24.52 9.37 -7.70
CA ARG A 35 -25.85 9.13 -8.29
C ARG A 35 -26.90 10.12 -7.80
N THR A 36 -26.99 10.33 -6.50
CA THR A 36 -28.04 11.16 -5.87
C THR A 36 -27.89 12.62 -6.26
N ARG A 37 -26.65 13.10 -6.38
CA ARG A 37 -26.33 14.48 -6.76
C ARG A 37 -26.22 14.68 -8.26
N LYS A 38 -26.35 13.63 -9.07
CA LYS A 38 -26.10 13.64 -10.52
C LYS A 38 -24.71 14.17 -10.88
N ASN A 39 -23.71 13.80 -10.10
CA ASN A 39 -22.34 14.28 -10.16
C ASN A 39 -21.45 13.40 -11.07
N VAL A 40 -22.01 12.85 -12.15
CA VAL A 40 -21.30 12.13 -13.20
C VAL A 40 -21.60 12.79 -14.52
N ARG A 41 -20.55 13.08 -15.31
CA ARG A 41 -20.67 13.55 -16.69
C ARG A 41 -19.92 12.61 -17.62
N VAL A 42 -20.42 12.47 -18.83
CA VAL A 42 -19.75 11.78 -19.94
C VAL A 42 -19.63 12.77 -21.08
N ASN A 43 -18.41 12.99 -21.56
CA ASN A 43 -18.09 13.94 -22.63
C ASN A 43 -18.66 15.35 -22.36
N GLY A 44 -18.65 15.77 -21.07
CA GLY A 44 -19.17 17.06 -20.61
C GLY A 44 -20.66 17.10 -20.27
N GLU A 45 -21.45 16.11 -20.66
CA GLU A 45 -22.90 16.06 -20.40
C GLU A 45 -23.23 15.22 -19.16
N THR A 46 -24.21 15.66 -18.37
CA THR A 46 -24.67 14.89 -17.19
C THR A 46 -25.21 13.53 -17.61
N ALA A 47 -24.70 12.48 -16.98
CA ALA A 47 -25.03 11.10 -17.31
C ALA A 47 -25.63 10.33 -16.13
N LEU A 48 -26.50 9.37 -16.46
CA LEU A 48 -27.15 8.49 -15.50
C LEU A 48 -26.45 7.12 -15.46
N PHE A 49 -26.47 6.44 -14.32
CA PHE A 49 -25.73 5.20 -14.08
C PHE A 49 -26.08 4.03 -15.00
N HIS A 50 -27.24 4.05 -15.66
CA HIS A 50 -27.65 3.03 -16.64
C HIS A 50 -27.16 3.32 -18.06
N GLN A 51 -26.64 4.53 -18.32
CA GLN A 51 -26.08 4.88 -19.62
C GLN A 51 -24.77 4.13 -19.86
N GLU A 52 -24.54 3.81 -21.13
CA GLU A 52 -23.35 3.12 -21.58
C GLU A 52 -22.22 4.10 -21.88
N VAL A 53 -21.01 3.62 -21.67
CA VAL A 53 -19.74 4.26 -22.04
C VAL A 53 -18.84 3.27 -22.75
N ALA A 54 -17.91 3.76 -23.55
CA ALA A 54 -17.00 2.95 -24.33
C ALA A 54 -15.61 3.59 -24.40
N GLY A 55 -14.66 2.94 -25.04
CA GLY A 55 -13.32 3.45 -25.25
C GLY A 55 -13.31 4.85 -25.86
N GLY A 56 -12.46 5.72 -25.33
CA GLY A 56 -12.34 7.12 -25.69
C GLY A 56 -13.30 8.09 -24.98
N ASP A 57 -14.34 7.59 -24.31
CA ASP A 57 -15.23 8.46 -23.53
C ASP A 57 -14.51 9.06 -22.31
N GLN A 58 -14.82 10.32 -22.03
CA GLN A 58 -14.35 11.03 -20.83
C GLN A 58 -15.39 11.01 -19.74
N LEU A 59 -15.09 10.37 -18.61
CA LEU A 59 -15.91 10.41 -17.41
C LEU A 59 -15.39 11.48 -16.46
N THR A 60 -16.26 12.41 -16.09
CA THR A 60 -15.97 13.40 -15.05
C THR A 60 -16.79 13.10 -13.81
N LEU A 61 -16.10 12.90 -12.68
CA LEU A 61 -16.67 12.64 -11.36
C LEU A 61 -16.51 13.87 -10.48
N LEU A 62 -17.62 14.42 -9.99
CA LEU A 62 -17.64 15.61 -9.12
C LEU A 62 -17.82 15.17 -7.67
N LEU A 63 -16.78 15.37 -6.85
CA LEU A 63 -16.80 15.05 -5.43
C LEU A 63 -16.80 16.33 -4.60
N GLU A 64 -17.60 16.39 -3.53
CA GLU A 64 -17.62 17.51 -2.62
C GLU A 64 -16.57 17.34 -1.51
N GLU A 65 -15.84 18.40 -1.17
CA GLU A 65 -14.82 18.34 -0.12
C GLU A 65 -15.39 17.95 1.25
N ALA A 66 -16.62 18.37 1.52
CA ALA A 66 -17.33 18.04 2.77
C ALA A 66 -17.56 16.53 2.98
N ASP A 67 -17.50 15.71 1.92
CA ASP A 67 -17.67 14.25 2.02
C ASP A 67 -16.41 13.53 2.52
N TYR A 68 -15.27 14.23 2.57
CA TYR A 68 -13.96 13.67 2.86
C TYR A 68 -13.29 14.40 4.03
N THR A 69 -12.95 13.64 5.06
CA THR A 69 -12.18 14.18 6.17
C THR A 69 -10.69 14.00 5.86
N TYR A 70 -9.99 15.11 5.64
CA TYR A 70 -8.54 15.13 5.53
C TYR A 70 -7.93 15.75 6.80
N GLN A 71 -7.05 15.01 7.46
CA GLN A 71 -6.25 15.58 8.55
C GLN A 71 -5.01 16.26 7.94
N PRO A 72 -4.84 17.58 8.11
CA PRO A 72 -3.65 18.27 7.63
C PRO A 72 -2.38 17.64 8.19
N VAL A 73 -1.39 17.47 7.34
CA VAL A 73 -0.08 16.94 7.69
C VAL A 73 0.91 18.09 7.58
N ILE A 74 1.75 18.29 8.62
CA ILE A 74 2.81 19.28 8.59
C ILE A 74 3.79 18.90 7.47
N SER A 75 4.11 19.86 6.59
CA SER A 75 5.07 19.66 5.50
C SER A 75 6.47 19.38 6.04
N GLY A 76 7.11 18.34 5.55
CA GLY A 76 8.48 17.97 5.88
C GLY A 76 9.50 18.47 4.85
N ASN A 77 10.42 17.60 4.45
CA ASN A 77 11.49 17.90 3.48
C ASN A 77 11.29 17.07 2.20
N LYS A 78 10.96 17.74 1.09
CA LYS A 78 10.75 17.11 -0.23
C LYS A 78 11.99 16.40 -0.79
N GLU A 79 13.20 16.88 -0.44
CA GLU A 79 14.47 16.29 -0.90
C GLU A 79 14.69 14.86 -0.37
N LYS A 80 13.94 14.46 0.68
CA LYS A 80 13.97 13.10 1.24
C LYS A 80 13.09 12.09 0.48
N ILE A 81 12.40 12.52 -0.58
CA ILE A 81 11.52 11.66 -1.38
C ILE A 81 12.25 11.10 -2.59
N THR A 82 12.22 9.79 -2.73
CA THR A 82 12.68 9.08 -3.92
C THR A 82 11.46 8.49 -4.63
N VAL A 83 11.03 9.16 -5.70
CA VAL A 83 9.89 8.71 -6.51
C VAL A 83 10.31 7.55 -7.40
N LEU A 84 9.48 6.51 -7.46
CA LEU A 84 9.64 5.35 -8.32
C LEU A 84 8.63 5.35 -9.48
N PHE A 85 7.43 5.88 -9.22
CA PHE A 85 6.36 6.08 -10.19
C PHE A 85 5.44 7.20 -9.69
N GLU A 86 4.93 8.01 -10.59
CA GLU A 86 3.92 9.04 -10.27
C GLU A 86 3.06 9.33 -11.49
N ASP A 87 1.75 9.45 -11.26
CA ASP A 87 0.78 10.00 -12.20
C ASP A 87 -0.19 10.98 -11.50
N GLU A 88 -1.33 11.27 -12.11
CA GLU A 88 -2.36 12.15 -11.55
C GLU A 88 -2.99 11.58 -10.28
N HIS A 89 -3.10 10.26 -10.15
CA HIS A 89 -3.92 9.57 -9.17
C HIS A 89 -3.14 8.92 -8.04
N LEU A 90 -1.96 8.42 -8.32
CA LEU A 90 -1.16 7.68 -7.34
C LEU A 90 0.34 8.01 -7.45
N ILE A 91 1.04 7.76 -6.36
CA ILE A 91 2.50 7.89 -6.29
C ILE A 91 3.10 6.71 -5.54
N VAL A 92 4.17 6.16 -6.09
CA VAL A 92 4.96 5.10 -5.47
C VAL A 92 6.36 5.62 -5.18
N VAL A 93 6.79 5.47 -3.93
CA VAL A 93 8.08 5.98 -3.48
C VAL A 93 8.91 4.88 -2.81
N ASN A 94 10.23 5.07 -2.77
CA ASN A 94 11.14 4.22 -2.02
C ASN A 94 11.33 4.77 -0.60
N LYS A 95 10.68 4.14 0.38
CA LYS A 95 10.80 4.54 1.78
C LYS A 95 12.17 4.12 2.34
N PRO A 96 12.97 5.03 2.91
CA PRO A 96 14.17 4.65 3.66
C PRO A 96 13.79 3.94 4.98
N ALA A 97 14.71 3.13 5.51
CA ALA A 97 14.60 2.60 6.86
C ALA A 97 14.72 3.73 7.90
N GLY A 98 14.18 3.52 9.10
CA GLY A 98 14.32 4.45 10.22
C GLY A 98 13.26 5.55 10.30
N ILE A 99 12.41 5.74 9.28
CA ILE A 99 11.31 6.72 9.33
C ILE A 99 9.94 6.02 9.32
N LYS A 100 8.97 6.61 10.00
CA LYS A 100 7.58 6.14 9.99
C LYS A 100 6.92 6.43 8.64
N THR A 101 5.91 5.65 8.28
CA THR A 101 5.09 5.91 7.09
C THR A 101 4.27 7.19 7.25
N HIS A 102 3.60 7.37 8.39
CA HIS A 102 2.74 8.52 8.69
C HIS A 102 2.85 8.93 10.17
N PRO A 103 2.45 10.15 10.53
CA PRO A 103 2.42 10.60 11.90
C PRO A 103 1.49 9.73 12.77
N ASN A 104 1.91 9.40 13.98
CA ASN A 104 1.07 8.80 15.02
C ASN A 104 0.55 9.87 16.01
N GLN A 105 1.19 11.04 16.02
CA GLN A 105 0.83 12.20 16.83
C GLN A 105 0.74 13.44 15.92
N PRO A 106 -0.14 14.40 16.23
CA PRO A 106 -0.35 15.58 15.37
C PRO A 106 0.92 16.40 15.08
N ASN A 107 1.88 16.40 16.00
CA ASN A 107 3.09 17.23 15.91
C ASN A 107 4.30 16.48 15.30
N GLU A 108 4.14 15.25 14.84
CA GLU A 108 5.25 14.54 14.18
C GLU A 108 5.50 15.13 12.79
N THR A 109 6.75 15.49 12.51
CA THR A 109 7.18 16.16 11.28
C THR A 109 8.16 15.36 10.43
N ASP A 110 8.70 14.25 10.97
CA ASP A 110 9.73 13.44 10.31
C ASP A 110 9.21 12.05 9.92
N THR A 111 8.08 12.02 9.20
CA THR A 111 7.56 10.80 8.60
C THR A 111 7.60 10.90 7.07
N LEU A 112 7.50 9.76 6.39
CA LEU A 112 7.42 9.74 4.93
C LEU A 112 6.26 10.60 4.43
N MET A 113 5.11 10.54 5.09
CA MET A 113 3.92 11.32 4.71
C MET A 113 4.14 12.83 4.84
N ASN A 114 4.90 13.31 5.85
CA ASN A 114 5.26 14.72 5.96
C ASN A 114 6.15 15.16 4.78
N ASN A 115 7.17 14.37 4.46
CA ASN A 115 8.07 14.67 3.34
C ASN A 115 7.32 14.62 1.99
N LEU A 116 6.42 13.66 1.84
CA LEU A 116 5.59 13.52 0.64
C LEU A 116 4.58 14.68 0.53
N ALA A 117 4.03 15.18 1.65
CA ALA A 117 3.18 16.37 1.65
C ALA A 117 3.93 17.62 1.15
N ALA A 118 5.21 17.78 1.53
CA ALA A 118 6.05 18.85 0.99
C ALA A 118 6.38 18.68 -0.49
N TYR A 119 6.50 17.45 -0.96
CA TYR A 119 6.77 17.14 -2.37
C TYR A 119 5.56 17.42 -3.26
N LEU A 120 4.37 17.02 -2.83
CA LEU A 120 3.12 17.13 -3.60
C LEU A 120 2.46 18.52 -3.50
N SER A 121 2.84 19.36 -2.52
CA SER A 121 2.26 20.70 -2.30
C SER A 121 2.71 21.69 -3.39
N PRO A 122 1.84 22.63 -3.82
CA PRO A 122 0.45 22.86 -3.37
C PRO A 122 -0.61 22.06 -4.15
N GLU A 123 -0.26 21.35 -5.22
CA GLU A 123 -1.20 20.81 -6.23
C GLU A 123 -2.08 19.71 -5.65
N THR A 124 -1.50 18.86 -4.79
CA THR A 124 -2.22 17.72 -4.25
C THR A 124 -1.70 17.29 -2.86
N ARG A 125 -2.26 16.22 -2.31
CA ARG A 125 -2.00 15.73 -0.95
C ARG A 125 -1.80 14.23 -0.94
N PRO A 126 -0.92 13.69 -0.06
CA PRO A 126 -0.74 12.25 0.08
C PRO A 126 -1.84 11.62 0.94
N TYR A 127 -2.36 10.49 0.51
CA TYR A 127 -3.28 9.65 1.26
C TYR A 127 -2.67 8.26 1.43
N VAL A 128 -2.65 7.76 2.67
CA VAL A 128 -2.01 6.48 3.01
C VAL A 128 -2.90 5.32 2.55
N VAL A 129 -2.42 4.53 1.61
CA VAL A 129 -3.07 3.29 1.13
C VAL A 129 -2.71 2.11 2.02
N HIS A 130 -1.41 1.95 2.30
CA HIS A 130 -0.88 0.94 3.22
C HIS A 130 0.35 1.47 3.94
N ARG A 131 0.92 0.66 4.82
CA ARG A 131 2.06 1.09 5.64
C ARG A 131 3.20 0.07 5.63
N LEU A 132 4.41 0.58 5.81
CA LEU A 132 5.59 -0.17 6.21
C LEU A 132 5.96 0.19 7.64
N ASP A 133 6.59 -0.74 8.35
CA ASP A 133 7.13 -0.46 9.68
C ASP A 133 8.27 0.59 9.60
N LYS A 134 8.57 1.23 10.72
CA LYS A 134 9.61 2.27 10.79
C LYS A 134 10.94 1.78 10.20
N GLU A 135 11.38 0.59 10.59
CA GLU A 135 12.67 0.03 10.20
C GLU A 135 12.66 -0.68 8.84
N THR A 136 11.48 -0.96 8.28
CA THR A 136 11.33 -1.55 6.94
C THR A 136 11.50 -0.48 5.88
N SER A 137 12.34 -0.75 4.89
CA SER A 137 12.53 0.10 3.70
C SER A 137 11.78 -0.43 2.49
N GLY A 138 11.74 0.34 1.40
CA GLY A 138 11.29 -0.13 0.08
C GLY A 138 10.02 0.51 -0.45
N VAL A 139 9.45 -0.15 -1.45
CA VAL A 139 8.33 0.34 -2.26
C VAL A 139 7.08 0.53 -1.42
N ILE A 140 6.50 1.72 -1.49
CA ILE A 140 5.23 2.04 -0.82
C ILE A 140 4.37 2.93 -1.71
N LEU A 141 3.06 2.62 -1.75
CA LEU A 141 2.05 3.28 -2.55
C LEU A 141 1.24 4.27 -1.71
N PHE A 142 1.03 5.47 -2.26
CA PHE A 142 0.09 6.48 -1.76
C PHE A 142 -0.90 6.85 -2.86
N ALA A 143 -2.12 7.22 -2.45
CA ALA A 143 -3.06 7.89 -3.33
C ALA A 143 -2.80 9.41 -3.30
N LYS A 144 -3.05 10.09 -4.42
CA LYS A 144 -2.92 11.55 -4.55
C LYS A 144 -4.26 12.27 -4.40
N ASN A 145 -5.36 11.54 -4.37
CA ASN A 145 -6.69 12.12 -4.24
C ASN A 145 -7.66 11.18 -3.47
N PRO A 146 -8.76 11.73 -2.94
CA PRO A 146 -9.73 10.98 -2.15
C PRO A 146 -10.62 10.05 -2.99
N LEU A 147 -10.66 10.18 -4.32
CA LEU A 147 -11.38 9.25 -5.19
C LEU A 147 -10.64 7.90 -5.25
N VAL A 148 -9.33 7.94 -5.52
CA VAL A 148 -8.55 6.72 -5.74
C VAL A 148 -8.17 6.01 -4.45
N LEU A 149 -8.06 6.73 -3.32
CA LEU A 149 -7.73 6.12 -2.02
C LEU A 149 -8.60 4.90 -1.66
N PRO A 150 -9.94 5.01 -1.63
CA PRO A 150 -10.79 3.87 -1.30
C PRO A 150 -10.82 2.79 -2.39
N ILE A 151 -10.54 3.13 -3.64
CA ILE A 151 -10.37 2.16 -4.74
C ILE A 151 -9.14 1.29 -4.45
N LEU A 152 -7.98 1.90 -4.21
CA LEU A 152 -6.76 1.19 -3.86
C LEU A 152 -6.90 0.38 -2.57
N GLY A 153 -7.68 0.88 -1.59
CA GLY A 153 -8.03 0.12 -0.38
C GLY A 153 -8.75 -1.19 -0.71
N ARG A 154 -9.74 -1.15 -1.59
CA ARG A 154 -10.46 -2.35 -2.05
C ARG A 154 -9.59 -3.29 -2.88
N MET A 155 -8.72 -2.74 -3.73
CA MET A 155 -7.74 -3.55 -4.48
C MET A 155 -6.77 -4.29 -3.55
N LEU A 156 -6.38 -3.67 -2.43
CA LEU A 156 -5.58 -4.34 -1.38
C LEU A 156 -6.36 -5.46 -0.70
N GLU A 157 -7.61 -5.22 -0.33
CA GLU A 157 -8.50 -6.21 0.32
C GLU A 157 -8.77 -7.41 -0.59
N SER A 158 -8.97 -7.17 -1.89
CA SER A 158 -9.19 -8.19 -2.91
C SER A 158 -7.90 -8.81 -3.47
N LYS A 159 -6.73 -8.47 -2.90
CA LYS A 159 -5.39 -8.97 -3.29
C LYS A 159 -4.98 -8.63 -4.74
N GLN A 160 -5.53 -7.58 -5.31
CA GLN A 160 -5.15 -7.08 -6.64
C GLN A 160 -3.88 -6.22 -6.60
N ILE A 161 -3.41 -5.84 -5.41
CA ILE A 161 -2.10 -5.20 -5.20
C ILE A 161 -1.16 -6.23 -4.59
N TYR A 162 -0.25 -6.74 -5.41
CA TYR A 162 0.78 -7.70 -5.02
C TYR A 162 1.97 -6.98 -4.41
N ARG A 163 2.50 -7.53 -3.31
CA ARG A 163 3.66 -6.98 -2.60
C ARG A 163 4.62 -8.10 -2.25
N ARG A 164 5.84 -8.00 -2.74
CA ARG A 164 6.92 -8.94 -2.46
C ARG A 164 7.99 -8.25 -1.63
N TYR A 165 8.41 -8.89 -0.55
CA TYR A 165 9.43 -8.41 0.34
C TYR A 165 10.67 -9.27 0.21
N GLN A 166 11.85 -8.66 0.33
CA GLN A 166 13.13 -9.37 0.48
C GLN A 166 13.57 -9.24 1.94
N ALA A 167 14.09 -10.31 2.50
CA ALA A 167 14.65 -10.32 3.85
C ALA A 167 15.83 -11.29 3.98
N THR A 168 16.68 -11.06 4.97
CA THR A 168 17.69 -12.02 5.41
C THR A 168 17.33 -12.50 6.81
N VAL A 169 17.31 -13.80 7.03
CA VAL A 169 16.99 -14.42 8.32
C VAL A 169 18.19 -15.17 8.89
N TRP A 170 18.26 -15.28 10.20
CA TRP A 170 19.25 -16.12 10.89
C TRP A 170 18.92 -17.60 10.71
N GLY A 171 19.97 -18.40 10.54
CA GLY A 171 19.90 -19.84 10.33
C GLY A 171 19.60 -20.22 8.88
N GLN A 172 19.58 -21.51 8.62
CA GLN A 172 19.27 -22.06 7.31
C GLN A 172 17.83 -22.56 7.28
N LEU A 173 17.04 -22.04 6.36
CA LEU A 173 15.71 -22.58 6.05
C LEU A 173 15.89 -23.76 5.09
N ASP A 174 15.24 -24.88 5.40
CA ASP A 174 15.36 -26.11 4.61
C ASP A 174 14.52 -26.07 3.33
N GLN A 175 13.35 -25.45 3.39
CA GLN A 175 12.40 -25.43 2.29
C GLN A 175 11.53 -24.17 2.27
N ASN A 176 10.92 -23.89 1.12
CA ASN A 176 9.86 -22.91 0.98
C ASN A 176 8.67 -23.32 1.85
N GLN A 177 8.01 -22.35 2.47
CA GLN A 177 6.89 -22.63 3.37
C GLN A 177 5.86 -21.54 3.47
N THR A 178 4.67 -21.89 3.92
CA THR A 178 3.61 -20.94 4.22
C THR A 178 3.34 -20.92 5.72
N ILE A 179 3.50 -19.76 6.36
CA ILE A 179 3.27 -19.56 7.78
C ILE A 179 1.85 -19.04 7.98
N ARG A 180 1.00 -19.83 8.66
CA ARG A 180 -0.40 -19.52 8.97
C ARG A 180 -0.59 -19.47 10.47
N LYS A 181 -0.26 -18.33 11.09
CA LYS A 181 -0.36 -18.14 12.55
C LYS A 181 -1.05 -16.81 12.86
N LYS A 182 -2.02 -16.84 13.76
CA LYS A 182 -2.71 -15.61 14.19
C LYS A 182 -1.78 -14.69 14.96
N ILE A 183 -1.88 -13.38 14.72
CA ILE A 183 -1.03 -12.34 15.33
C ILE A 183 -1.88 -11.44 16.23
N GLY A 184 -1.44 -11.29 17.49
CA GLY A 184 -2.01 -10.41 18.49
C GLY A 184 -1.02 -9.34 18.96
N ARG A 185 -1.46 -8.51 19.90
CA ARG A 185 -0.59 -7.55 20.60
C ARG A 185 0.09 -8.25 21.77
N ASP A 186 1.37 -7.94 22.00
CA ASP A 186 2.05 -8.35 23.22
C ASP A 186 1.43 -7.60 24.43
N ARG A 187 1.20 -8.30 25.54
CA ARG A 187 0.58 -7.72 26.74
C ARG A 187 1.56 -6.88 27.56
N HIS A 188 2.87 -7.16 27.43
CA HIS A 188 3.92 -6.53 28.22
C HIS A 188 4.70 -5.47 27.45
N ASP A 189 4.84 -5.61 26.11
CA ASP A 189 5.48 -4.62 25.28
C ASP A 189 4.57 -4.20 24.11
N ARG A 190 3.95 -3.02 24.25
CA ARG A 190 3.01 -2.47 23.25
C ARG A 190 3.63 -2.31 21.83
N ARG A 191 4.95 -2.26 21.73
CA ARG A 191 5.67 -2.19 20.45
C ARG A 191 5.66 -3.51 19.72
N LYS A 192 5.54 -4.64 20.46
CA LYS A 192 5.62 -5.99 19.91
C LYS A 192 4.27 -6.54 19.47
N ARG A 193 4.37 -7.50 18.58
CA ARG A 193 3.30 -8.43 18.23
C ARG A 193 3.75 -9.84 18.57
N VAL A 194 2.80 -10.72 18.81
CA VAL A 194 3.04 -12.12 19.19
C VAL A 194 2.12 -13.05 18.44
N ILE A 195 2.50 -14.32 18.35
CA ILE A 195 1.58 -15.36 17.91
C ILE A 195 0.55 -15.56 19.01
N ASP A 196 -0.71 -15.31 18.67
CA ASP A 196 -1.85 -15.45 19.58
C ASP A 196 -2.95 -16.32 18.90
N PRO A 197 -2.93 -17.63 19.13
CA PRO A 197 -3.89 -18.55 18.52
C PRO A 197 -5.34 -18.29 18.92
N ARG A 198 -5.57 -17.70 20.11
CA ARG A 198 -6.91 -17.48 20.66
C ARG A 198 -7.53 -16.18 20.16
N ASN A 199 -6.86 -15.05 20.39
CA ASN A 199 -7.42 -13.70 20.16
C ASN A 199 -6.76 -12.96 19.00
N GLY A 200 -5.72 -13.54 18.37
CA GLY A 200 -5.00 -12.93 17.27
C GLY A 200 -5.83 -12.88 15.98
N LEU A 201 -5.50 -11.92 15.13
CA LEU A 201 -6.05 -11.79 13.78
C LEU A 201 -5.35 -12.78 12.83
N SER A 202 -6.10 -13.37 11.92
CA SER A 202 -5.56 -14.26 10.90
C SER A 202 -4.45 -13.57 10.09
N ALA A 203 -3.36 -14.29 9.89
CA ALA A 203 -2.21 -13.81 9.13
C ALA A 203 -1.58 -14.96 8.34
N VAL A 204 -1.20 -14.68 7.08
CA VAL A 204 -0.59 -15.66 6.17
C VAL A 204 0.59 -15.01 5.46
N THR A 205 1.75 -15.66 5.57
CA THR A 205 3.00 -15.26 4.92
C THR A 205 3.57 -16.44 4.14
N HIS A 206 3.79 -16.25 2.84
CA HIS A 206 4.48 -17.21 1.98
C HIS A 206 5.96 -16.87 1.95
N VAL A 207 6.82 -17.84 2.17
CA VAL A 207 8.27 -17.71 2.24
C VAL A 207 8.91 -18.56 1.15
N GLU A 208 9.72 -17.92 0.33
CA GLU A 208 10.50 -18.54 -0.74
C GLU A 208 11.99 -18.28 -0.49
N ILE A 209 12.82 -19.33 -0.55
CA ILE A 209 14.25 -19.22 -0.38
C ILE A 209 14.86 -18.66 -1.67
N ALA A 210 15.65 -17.58 -1.54
CA ALA A 210 16.41 -17.00 -2.63
C ALA A 210 17.87 -17.52 -2.65
N ALA A 211 18.52 -17.54 -1.49
CA ALA A 211 19.89 -18.01 -1.36
C ALA A 211 20.20 -18.43 0.08
N ARG A 212 21.19 -19.30 0.27
CA ARG A 212 21.68 -19.73 1.59
C ARG A 212 23.15 -19.37 1.74
N ASN A 213 23.49 -18.86 2.92
CA ASN A 213 24.86 -18.63 3.38
C ASN A 213 25.12 -19.49 4.62
N ALA A 214 26.35 -19.56 5.10
CA ALA A 214 26.72 -20.41 6.26
C ALA A 214 25.84 -20.17 7.50
N GLN A 215 25.42 -18.94 7.77
CA GLN A 215 24.68 -18.57 8.99
C GLN A 215 23.32 -17.92 8.72
N THR A 216 22.99 -17.62 7.48
CA THR A 216 21.78 -16.87 7.11
C THR A 216 21.14 -17.44 5.86
N THR A 217 19.85 -17.13 5.68
CA THR A 217 19.10 -17.40 4.45
C THR A 217 18.48 -16.11 3.93
N SER A 218 18.74 -15.78 2.67
CA SER A 218 18.02 -14.72 1.94
C SER A 218 16.72 -15.29 1.42
N ILE A 219 15.64 -14.58 1.63
CA ILE A 219 14.28 -15.03 1.30
C ILE A 219 13.46 -13.94 0.62
N TYR A 220 12.47 -14.38 -0.10
CA TYR A 220 11.33 -13.54 -0.49
C TYR A 220 10.10 -13.90 0.34
N CYS A 221 9.30 -12.88 0.68
CA CYS A 221 8.03 -13.05 1.36
C CYS A 221 6.89 -12.39 0.58
N VAL A 222 5.77 -13.09 0.46
CA VAL A 222 4.51 -12.58 -0.09
C VAL A 222 3.42 -12.69 0.97
N LEU A 223 2.54 -11.69 1.03
CA LEU A 223 1.56 -11.55 2.09
C LEU A 223 0.12 -11.68 1.56
N ASP A 224 -0.65 -12.60 2.13
CA ASP A 224 -2.12 -12.61 1.95
C ASP A 224 -2.83 -11.60 2.85
N THR A 225 -2.18 -11.16 3.92
CA THR A 225 -2.69 -10.24 4.94
C THR A 225 -1.61 -9.21 5.29
N GLY A 226 -2.00 -8.08 5.87
CA GLY A 226 -1.07 -6.99 6.21
C GLY A 226 -1.10 -6.63 7.71
N ARG A 227 -0.81 -7.58 8.63
CA ARG A 227 -0.79 -7.30 10.06
C ARG A 227 0.52 -6.60 10.47
N THR A 228 0.45 -5.74 11.48
CA THR A 228 1.64 -5.07 12.03
C THR A 228 2.71 -6.11 12.39
N HIS A 229 3.96 -5.88 11.95
CA HIS A 229 5.12 -6.76 12.15
C HIS A 229 4.94 -8.20 11.62
N GLN A 230 4.00 -8.45 10.70
CA GLN A 230 3.62 -9.81 10.32
C GLN A 230 4.80 -10.69 9.90
N ILE A 231 5.62 -10.25 8.93
CA ILE A 231 6.78 -11.03 8.45
C ILE A 231 7.74 -11.29 9.61
N ARG A 232 8.02 -10.27 10.42
CA ARG A 232 8.96 -10.31 11.55
C ARG A 232 8.53 -11.33 12.61
N VAL A 233 7.26 -11.27 13.04
CA VAL A 233 6.68 -12.20 14.02
C VAL A 233 6.62 -13.63 13.48
N HIS A 234 6.18 -13.80 12.23
CA HIS A 234 6.07 -15.12 11.61
C HIS A 234 7.44 -15.81 11.53
N LEU A 235 8.44 -15.11 10.99
CA LEU A 235 9.80 -15.67 10.86
C LEU A 235 10.42 -15.97 12.22
N ALA A 236 10.29 -15.06 13.19
CA ALA A 236 10.74 -15.32 14.56
C ALA A 236 10.05 -16.54 15.20
N SER A 237 8.75 -16.73 14.93
CA SER A 237 7.95 -17.84 15.48
C SER A 237 8.31 -19.23 14.97
N ILE A 238 9.11 -19.31 13.92
CA ILE A 238 9.65 -20.55 13.35
C ILE A 238 11.16 -20.71 13.59
N GLY A 239 11.75 -19.86 14.47
CA GLY A 239 13.16 -19.92 14.83
C GLY A 239 14.12 -19.18 13.89
N HIS A 240 13.61 -18.47 12.88
CA HIS A 240 14.40 -17.75 11.89
C HIS A 240 14.09 -16.23 11.91
N PRO A 241 14.46 -15.51 13.00
CA PRO A 241 14.23 -14.07 13.07
C PRO A 241 15.05 -13.32 12.02
N ILE A 242 14.55 -12.18 11.57
CA ILE A 242 15.22 -11.35 10.55
C ILE A 242 16.51 -10.76 11.15
N VAL A 243 17.56 -10.71 10.35
CA VAL A 243 18.83 -10.06 10.72
C VAL A 243 18.57 -8.59 11.03
N GLY A 244 19.14 -8.10 12.13
CA GLY A 244 18.99 -6.70 12.57
C GLY A 244 17.62 -6.32 13.11
N ASP A 245 16.74 -7.29 13.40
CA ASP A 245 15.45 -6.96 13.99
C ASP A 245 15.59 -6.53 15.46
N PRO A 246 15.28 -5.25 15.81
CA PRO A 246 15.50 -4.75 17.16
C PRO A 246 14.52 -5.28 18.20
N LEU A 247 13.44 -5.97 17.77
CA LEU A 247 12.35 -6.42 18.66
C LEU A 247 12.29 -7.94 18.82
N TYR A 248 12.66 -8.71 17.79
CA TYR A 248 12.41 -10.15 17.74
C TYR A 248 13.66 -11.01 17.81
N GLN A 249 14.83 -10.40 17.92
CA GLN A 249 16.10 -11.12 18.09
C GLN A 249 17.07 -10.31 18.97
N LYS A 250 18.16 -10.97 19.45
CA LYS A 250 19.15 -10.36 20.35
C LYS A 250 20.46 -9.98 19.64
N LYS A 251 20.77 -10.58 18.49
CA LYS A 251 22.00 -10.27 17.75
C LYS A 251 21.86 -8.92 17.07
N THR A 252 22.84 -8.06 17.21
CA THR A 252 22.88 -6.73 16.60
C THR A 252 23.34 -6.82 15.14
N ALA A 253 22.77 -5.97 14.30
CA ALA A 253 23.22 -5.69 12.94
C ALA A 253 22.93 -4.21 12.65
N PRO A 254 23.53 -3.61 11.61
CA PRO A 254 23.40 -2.18 11.33
C PRO A 254 21.94 -1.72 11.14
N ARG A 255 21.10 -2.57 10.57
CA ARG A 255 19.67 -2.28 10.34
C ARG A 255 18.84 -3.56 10.22
N LEU A 256 17.52 -3.42 10.25
CA LEU A 256 16.61 -4.51 9.90
C LEU A 256 16.73 -4.85 8.40
N GLU A 257 17.11 -6.09 8.09
CA GLU A 257 17.20 -6.60 6.71
C GLU A 257 15.83 -7.07 6.21
N LEU A 258 14.91 -6.13 6.13
CA LEU A 258 13.56 -6.30 5.55
C LEU A 258 13.26 -5.14 4.63
N HIS A 259 12.97 -5.45 3.37
CA HIS A 259 12.75 -4.49 2.31
C HIS A 259 11.52 -4.86 1.47
N ALA A 260 10.61 -3.92 1.28
CA ALA A 260 9.52 -4.05 0.32
C ALA A 260 10.11 -3.92 -1.10
N TYR A 261 10.42 -5.08 -1.70
CA TYR A 261 11.20 -5.17 -2.92
C TYR A 261 10.41 -4.81 -4.17
N GLU A 262 9.14 -5.27 -4.23
CA GLU A 262 8.32 -5.17 -5.43
C GLU A 262 6.85 -4.90 -5.08
N LEU A 263 6.24 -4.04 -5.88
CA LEU A 263 4.81 -3.79 -5.89
C LEU A 263 4.32 -3.96 -7.33
N TYR A 264 3.23 -4.73 -7.50
CA TYR A 264 2.56 -4.91 -8.78
C TYR A 264 1.06 -4.67 -8.61
N LEU A 265 0.47 -3.90 -9.52
CA LEU A 265 -0.97 -3.70 -9.64
C LEU A 265 -1.34 -3.36 -11.08
N THR A 266 -2.60 -3.56 -11.44
CA THR A 266 -3.19 -2.94 -12.63
C THR A 266 -3.71 -1.56 -12.22
N HIS A 267 -3.33 -0.50 -12.94
CA HIS A 267 -3.79 0.85 -12.64
C HIS A 267 -5.32 0.92 -12.78
N PRO A 268 -6.05 1.45 -11.78
CA PRO A 268 -7.52 1.32 -11.74
C PRO A 268 -8.23 2.00 -12.92
N PHE A 269 -7.63 3.02 -13.51
CA PHE A 269 -8.27 3.79 -14.57
C PHE A 269 -7.68 3.51 -15.96
N SER A 270 -6.36 3.54 -16.12
CA SER A 270 -5.71 3.28 -17.43
C SER A 270 -5.64 1.80 -17.78
N GLN A 271 -5.88 0.90 -16.82
CA GLN A 271 -5.75 -0.56 -16.95
C GLN A 271 -4.32 -1.04 -17.31
N GLU A 272 -3.34 -0.15 -17.23
CA GLU A 272 -1.94 -0.50 -17.42
C GLU A 272 -1.40 -1.32 -16.26
N SER A 273 -0.58 -2.33 -16.57
CA SER A 273 0.14 -3.12 -15.58
C SER A 273 1.36 -2.36 -15.06
N LEU A 274 1.38 -2.06 -13.77
CA LEU A 274 2.47 -1.39 -13.10
C LEU A 274 3.28 -2.39 -12.27
N GLN A 275 4.52 -2.64 -12.65
CA GLN A 275 5.49 -3.44 -11.90
C GLN A 275 6.63 -2.54 -11.43
N ILE A 276 6.66 -2.21 -10.16
CA ILE A 276 7.59 -1.24 -9.58
C ILE A 276 8.50 -1.96 -8.60
N LYS A 277 9.81 -1.82 -8.77
CA LYS A 277 10.85 -2.45 -7.95
C LYS A 277 11.77 -1.42 -7.34
N ALA A 278 12.23 -1.68 -6.12
CA ALA A 278 13.33 -0.98 -5.49
C ALA A 278 14.35 -2.01 -4.98
N LEU A 279 15.62 -1.79 -5.26
CA LEU A 279 16.68 -2.63 -4.72
C LEU A 279 16.95 -2.26 -3.25
N PRO A 280 17.22 -3.24 -2.38
CA PRO A 280 17.40 -3.00 -0.95
C PRO A 280 18.63 -2.16 -0.60
N GLY A 281 19.55 -1.93 -1.52
CA GLY A 281 20.87 -1.40 -1.22
C GLY A 281 21.74 -2.43 -0.47
N LEU A 282 22.89 -1.99 -0.01
CA LEU A 282 23.73 -2.80 0.86
C LEU A 282 23.13 -2.85 2.28
N TRP A 283 23.00 -4.03 2.86
CA TRP A 283 22.72 -4.28 4.26
C TRP A 283 23.72 -5.23 4.90
#